data_cbe24c0d3d5ce2c359addad34b7b30ae
#
_entry.id   cbe24c0d3d5ce2c359addad34b7b30ae
#
_cell.length_a   1.000
_cell.length_b   1.000
_cell.length_c   1.000
_cell.angle_alpha   90.00
_cell.angle_beta   90.00
_cell.angle_gamma   90.00
#
_symmetry.space_group_name_H-M   'P 1'
#
loop_
_entity.id
_entity.type
_entity.pdbx_description
1 polymer ?
#
loop_
_entity_poly.entity_id
_entity_poly.type
_entity_poly.pdbx_seq_one_letter_code
_entity_poly.pdbx_strand_id
1 'polypeptide(L)'
;MTASAEHLVEMLRAAGEPTRLRVLALLAREELAVMELVQILGHSQPRVSRHLKLLAQARLVERFPDGAWVFYRLGGSEPQRGFLQNVLETIAPGDPDHQRDLEKLEAVRRARHTEAQAYFARNAARWDEIRSLYVAEDAVEAAILRAAGAGPYRRLIDLGTGSGRMLTLLGPNAAHAIGLDLSQQMLNIARAHTAEMGLERVELRHGDIHATGLPAETADRVVIHRVLHYLGDPAGAVSEAARLLSPGGRLLIVDFAPHGLEYLREAHQHRRLGFSDEEIGRWMDQAGLRGQEIVALPPTEAGGLTVKVWSAERARAEALNAA
;
A
#
# COMPACT_ATOMS: atom_id res chain seq x y z
N MET A 1 9.25 -24.86 -6.39
CA MET A 1 9.06 -26.10 -5.57
C MET A 1 7.68 -26.66 -5.89
N THR A 2 7.56 -27.93 -6.22
CA THR A 2 6.29 -28.61 -6.50
C THR A 2 5.61 -29.01 -5.18
N ALA A 3 4.30 -28.84 -5.05
CA ALA A 3 3.53 -29.34 -3.91
C ALA A 3 3.40 -30.87 -4.00
N SER A 4 3.34 -31.57 -2.84
CA SER A 4 2.99 -33.01 -2.84
C SER A 4 1.54 -33.21 -3.28
N ALA A 5 1.22 -34.36 -3.87
CA ALA A 5 -0.16 -34.69 -4.25
C ALA A 5 -1.13 -34.63 -3.05
N GLU A 6 -0.67 -35.05 -1.88
CA GLU A 6 -1.45 -35.00 -0.64
C GLU A 6 -1.78 -33.57 -0.26
N HIS A 7 -0.81 -32.66 -0.27
CA HIS A 7 -1.00 -31.23 0.01
C HIS A 7 -1.95 -30.57 -1.02
N LEU A 8 -1.80 -30.92 -2.30
CA LEU A 8 -2.74 -30.43 -3.33
C LEU A 8 -4.17 -30.86 -3.06
N VAL A 9 -4.39 -32.11 -2.65
CA VAL A 9 -5.71 -32.62 -2.29
C VAL A 9 -6.29 -31.87 -1.08
N GLU A 10 -5.47 -31.57 -0.08
CA GLU A 10 -5.89 -30.76 1.08
C GLU A 10 -6.33 -29.36 0.65
N MET A 11 -5.56 -28.68 -0.19
CA MET A 11 -5.89 -27.36 -0.73
C MET A 11 -7.24 -27.40 -1.49
N LEU A 12 -7.41 -28.38 -2.39
CA LEU A 12 -8.64 -28.52 -3.16
C LEU A 12 -9.86 -28.80 -2.26
N ARG A 13 -9.73 -29.66 -1.25
CA ARG A 13 -10.78 -29.90 -0.26
C ARG A 13 -11.11 -28.65 0.56
N ALA A 14 -10.09 -27.89 0.93
CA ALA A 14 -10.30 -26.65 1.68
C ALA A 14 -10.96 -25.56 0.81
N ALA A 15 -10.59 -25.42 -0.46
CA ALA A 15 -11.22 -24.47 -1.38
C ALA A 15 -12.60 -24.91 -1.85
N GLY A 16 -12.88 -26.23 -1.97
CA GLY A 16 -14.05 -26.82 -2.59
C GLY A 16 -15.36 -26.69 -1.78
N GLU A 17 -15.68 -25.48 -1.31
CA GLU A 17 -16.95 -25.11 -0.69
C GLU A 17 -17.30 -23.67 -1.09
N PRO A 18 -18.56 -23.38 -1.45
CA PRO A 18 -18.93 -22.10 -2.06
C PRO A 18 -18.49 -20.88 -1.26
N THR A 19 -18.74 -20.84 0.06
CA THR A 19 -18.35 -19.69 0.88
C THR A 19 -16.84 -19.52 0.96
N ARG A 20 -16.08 -20.63 1.02
CA ARG A 20 -14.61 -20.56 1.07
C ARG A 20 -14.01 -20.09 -0.26
N LEU A 21 -14.58 -20.53 -1.39
CA LEU A 21 -14.18 -20.04 -2.70
C LEU A 21 -14.42 -18.53 -2.84
N ARG A 22 -15.57 -18.02 -2.37
CA ARG A 22 -15.88 -16.58 -2.33
C ARG A 22 -14.90 -15.82 -1.45
N VAL A 23 -14.55 -16.33 -0.26
CA VAL A 23 -13.52 -15.74 0.60
C VAL A 23 -12.18 -15.64 -0.13
N LEU A 24 -11.75 -16.71 -0.80
CA LEU A 24 -10.49 -16.72 -1.57
C LEU A 24 -10.52 -15.71 -2.72
N ALA A 25 -11.64 -15.62 -3.45
CA ALA A 25 -11.81 -14.67 -4.55
C ALA A 25 -11.73 -13.20 -4.06
N LEU A 26 -12.30 -12.90 -2.88
CA LEU A 26 -12.19 -11.59 -2.25
C LEU A 26 -10.76 -11.28 -1.79
N LEU A 27 -10.10 -12.23 -1.12
CA LEU A 27 -8.73 -12.06 -0.62
C LEU A 27 -7.68 -12.08 -1.74
N ALA A 28 -8.02 -12.54 -2.94
CA ALA A 28 -7.20 -12.37 -4.13
C ALA A 28 -7.16 -10.92 -4.63
N ARG A 29 -8.12 -10.10 -4.22
CA ARG A 29 -8.23 -8.69 -4.62
C ARG A 29 -7.54 -7.75 -3.64
N GLU A 30 -7.69 -8.01 -2.33
CA GLU A 30 -7.07 -7.19 -1.28
C GLU A 30 -7.11 -7.88 0.09
N GLU A 31 -6.37 -7.32 1.03
CA GLU A 31 -6.41 -7.73 2.44
C GLU A 31 -7.70 -7.22 3.10
N LEU A 32 -8.42 -8.11 3.79
CA LEU A 32 -9.70 -7.80 4.41
C LEU A 32 -9.72 -8.19 5.90
N ALA A 33 -10.33 -7.33 6.70
CA ALA A 33 -10.64 -7.66 8.09
C ALA A 33 -11.83 -8.63 8.18
N VAL A 34 -11.91 -9.39 9.27
CA VAL A 34 -13.03 -10.33 9.50
C VAL A 34 -14.40 -9.66 9.34
N MET A 35 -14.55 -8.46 9.90
CA MET A 35 -15.85 -7.74 9.86
C MET A 35 -16.21 -7.29 8.45
N GLU A 36 -15.24 -6.96 7.64
CA GLU A 36 -15.46 -6.63 6.23
C GLU A 36 -15.90 -7.85 5.42
N LEU A 37 -15.26 -9.01 5.65
CA LEU A 37 -15.72 -10.27 5.07
C LEU A 37 -17.14 -10.65 5.53
N VAL A 38 -17.48 -10.40 6.80
CA VAL A 38 -18.85 -10.58 7.34
C VAL A 38 -19.85 -9.71 6.57
N GLN A 39 -19.53 -8.44 6.37
CA GLN A 39 -20.35 -7.47 5.66
C GLN A 39 -20.54 -7.87 4.18
N ILE A 40 -19.45 -8.23 3.48
CA ILE A 40 -19.48 -8.59 2.05
C ILE A 40 -20.25 -9.88 1.85
N LEU A 41 -19.92 -10.94 2.59
CA LEU A 41 -20.53 -12.26 2.42
C LEU A 41 -21.98 -12.33 2.93
N GLY A 42 -22.38 -11.43 3.83
CA GLY A 42 -23.70 -11.46 4.47
C GLY A 42 -23.89 -12.65 5.41
N HIS A 43 -22.81 -13.15 6.01
CA HIS A 43 -22.82 -14.27 6.97
C HIS A 43 -22.49 -13.81 8.37
N SER A 44 -22.87 -14.57 9.40
CA SER A 44 -22.49 -14.28 10.77
C SER A 44 -20.97 -14.42 10.99
N GLN A 45 -20.42 -13.61 11.89
CA GLN A 45 -18.99 -13.65 12.24
C GLN A 45 -18.48 -15.04 12.63
N PRO A 46 -19.19 -15.85 13.46
CA PRO A 46 -18.74 -17.21 13.78
C PRO A 46 -18.61 -18.11 12.54
N ARG A 47 -19.54 -17.96 11.57
CA ARG A 47 -19.51 -18.73 10.32
C ARG A 47 -18.31 -18.33 9.47
N VAL A 48 -18.08 -17.04 9.25
CA VAL A 48 -16.92 -16.53 8.50
C VAL A 48 -15.62 -16.97 9.16
N SER A 49 -15.50 -16.80 10.50
CA SER A 49 -14.30 -17.18 11.25
C SER A 49 -14.00 -18.69 11.13
N ARG A 50 -15.03 -19.55 11.10
CA ARG A 50 -14.86 -20.99 10.88
C ARG A 50 -14.29 -21.30 9.50
N HIS A 51 -14.79 -20.65 8.46
CA HIS A 51 -14.25 -20.82 7.09
C HIS A 51 -12.83 -20.32 6.99
N LEU A 52 -12.51 -19.15 7.55
CA LEU A 52 -11.16 -18.59 7.59
C LEU A 52 -10.18 -19.51 8.33
N LYS A 53 -10.60 -20.12 9.46
CA LYS A 53 -9.78 -21.10 10.18
C LYS A 53 -9.43 -22.32 9.31
N LEU A 54 -10.40 -22.88 8.58
CA LEU A 54 -10.16 -24.03 7.69
C LEU A 54 -9.22 -23.66 6.54
N LEU A 55 -9.39 -22.49 5.94
CA LEU A 55 -8.53 -21.99 4.89
C LEU A 55 -7.08 -21.73 5.40
N ALA A 56 -6.94 -21.19 6.62
CA ALA A 56 -5.64 -20.96 7.25
C ALA A 56 -4.92 -22.27 7.59
N GLN A 57 -5.63 -23.30 8.05
CA GLN A 57 -5.06 -24.63 8.29
C GLN A 57 -4.51 -25.26 7.00
N ALA A 58 -5.19 -25.06 5.87
CA ALA A 58 -4.73 -25.49 4.55
C ALA A 58 -3.71 -24.50 3.91
N ARG A 59 -3.28 -23.48 4.63
CA ARG A 59 -2.34 -22.43 4.17
C ARG A 59 -2.81 -21.66 2.92
N LEU A 60 -4.12 -21.66 2.63
CA LEU A 60 -4.71 -20.91 1.52
C LEU A 60 -4.91 -19.43 1.85
N VAL A 61 -4.99 -19.10 3.14
CA VAL A 61 -5.01 -17.74 3.65
C VAL A 61 -4.02 -17.57 4.79
N GLU A 62 -3.48 -16.39 4.92
CA GLU A 62 -2.66 -15.97 6.04
C GLU A 62 -3.49 -15.04 6.94
N ARG A 63 -3.45 -15.33 8.24
CA ARG A 63 -4.01 -14.50 9.28
C ARG A 63 -2.89 -13.66 9.87
N PHE A 64 -3.04 -12.36 9.91
CA PHE A 64 -2.10 -11.49 10.60
C PHE A 64 -2.83 -10.49 11.50
N PRO A 65 -2.37 -10.34 12.75
CA PRO A 65 -2.88 -9.32 13.64
C PRO A 65 -2.28 -7.96 13.26
N ASP A 66 -3.08 -6.92 13.40
CA ASP A 66 -2.65 -5.55 13.27
C ASP A 66 -3.38 -4.75 14.35
N GLY A 67 -2.73 -4.58 15.51
CA GLY A 67 -3.35 -4.08 16.72
C GLY A 67 -4.52 -4.94 17.17
N ALA A 68 -5.65 -4.31 17.49
CA ALA A 68 -6.90 -4.99 17.86
C ALA A 68 -7.62 -5.64 16.68
N TRP A 69 -7.17 -5.40 15.45
CA TRP A 69 -7.79 -5.93 14.24
C TRP A 69 -7.09 -7.21 13.77
N VAL A 70 -7.85 -8.03 13.09
CA VAL A 70 -7.33 -9.26 12.46
C VAL A 70 -7.67 -9.21 10.98
N PHE A 71 -6.62 -9.15 10.17
CA PHE A 71 -6.69 -9.17 8.72
C PHE A 71 -6.38 -10.55 8.17
N TYR A 72 -6.86 -10.77 6.95
CA TYR A 72 -6.58 -11.94 6.15
C TYR A 72 -6.15 -11.54 4.76
N ARG A 73 -5.25 -12.34 4.17
CA ARG A 73 -4.82 -12.24 2.78
C ARG A 73 -4.64 -13.62 2.18
N LEU A 74 -4.51 -13.71 0.85
CA LEU A 74 -4.14 -14.98 0.23
C LEU A 74 -2.80 -15.46 0.78
N GLY A 75 -2.80 -16.71 1.22
CA GLY A 75 -1.62 -17.40 1.71
C GLY A 75 -0.88 -18.14 0.60
N GLY A 76 0.10 -18.92 1.04
CA GLY A 76 0.89 -19.78 0.16
C GLY A 76 2.13 -19.09 -0.41
N SER A 77 3.19 -19.90 -0.57
CA SER A 77 4.36 -19.57 -1.37
C SER A 77 4.05 -19.88 -2.85
N GLU A 78 4.86 -19.36 -3.76
CA GLU A 78 4.87 -19.91 -5.12
C GLU A 78 5.33 -21.40 -5.08
N PRO A 79 4.67 -22.33 -5.82
CA PRO A 79 3.65 -22.13 -6.87
C PRO A 79 2.18 -22.21 -6.39
N GLN A 80 1.91 -22.34 -5.09
CA GLN A 80 0.55 -22.52 -4.57
C GLN A 80 -0.32 -21.30 -4.84
N ARG A 81 0.24 -20.10 -4.70
CA ARG A 81 -0.45 -18.84 -4.99
C ARG A 81 -0.84 -18.75 -6.46
N GLY A 82 0.06 -19.10 -7.39
CA GLY A 82 -0.23 -19.14 -8.82
C GLY A 82 -1.33 -20.17 -9.17
N PHE A 83 -1.31 -21.33 -8.52
CA PHE A 83 -2.39 -22.31 -8.68
C PHE A 83 -3.76 -21.76 -8.24
N LEU A 84 -3.81 -21.12 -7.05
CA LEU A 84 -5.04 -20.49 -6.57
C LEU A 84 -5.55 -19.40 -7.50
N GLN A 85 -4.66 -18.53 -7.97
CA GLN A 85 -5.00 -17.48 -8.91
C GLN A 85 -5.61 -18.05 -10.19
N ASN A 86 -4.98 -19.06 -10.80
CA ASN A 86 -5.51 -19.74 -11.98
C ASN A 86 -6.91 -20.35 -11.72
N VAL A 87 -7.10 -20.98 -10.55
CA VAL A 87 -8.43 -21.52 -10.19
C VAL A 87 -9.47 -20.41 -10.06
N LEU A 88 -9.15 -19.30 -9.43
CA LEU A 88 -10.05 -18.17 -9.23
C LEU A 88 -10.37 -17.44 -10.55
N GLU A 89 -9.44 -17.37 -11.47
CA GLU A 89 -9.64 -16.81 -12.81
C GLU A 89 -10.60 -17.63 -13.68
N THR A 90 -10.83 -18.92 -13.34
CA THR A 90 -11.83 -19.74 -14.03
C THR A 90 -13.27 -19.44 -13.59
N ILE A 91 -13.48 -18.66 -12.53
CA ILE A 91 -14.82 -18.22 -12.13
C ILE A 91 -15.38 -17.34 -13.25
N ALA A 92 -16.54 -17.71 -13.77
CA ALA A 92 -17.17 -16.95 -14.84
C ALA A 92 -17.43 -15.50 -14.41
N PRO A 93 -17.05 -14.50 -15.22
CA PRO A 93 -17.29 -13.08 -14.87
C PRO A 93 -18.75 -12.75 -14.61
N GLY A 94 -19.69 -13.56 -15.16
CA GLY A 94 -21.14 -13.42 -14.97
C GLY A 94 -21.70 -14.21 -13.77
N ASP A 95 -20.88 -14.87 -12.94
CA ASP A 95 -21.38 -15.58 -11.76
C ASP A 95 -22.08 -14.63 -10.80
N PRO A 96 -23.36 -14.86 -10.44
CA PRO A 96 -24.15 -13.88 -9.68
C PRO A 96 -23.65 -13.65 -8.26
N ASP A 97 -23.08 -14.67 -7.60
CA ASP A 97 -22.55 -14.53 -6.25
C ASP A 97 -21.22 -13.78 -6.28
N HIS A 98 -20.38 -14.07 -7.27
CA HIS A 98 -19.13 -13.38 -7.48
C HIS A 98 -19.34 -11.88 -7.80
N GLN A 99 -20.26 -11.56 -8.69
CA GLN A 99 -20.59 -10.15 -9.00
C GLN A 99 -21.11 -9.40 -7.78
N ARG A 100 -22.05 -10.01 -7.03
CA ARG A 100 -22.59 -9.41 -5.79
C ARG A 100 -21.49 -9.15 -4.75
N ASP A 101 -20.54 -10.06 -4.62
CA ASP A 101 -19.42 -9.89 -3.69
C ASP A 101 -18.49 -8.76 -4.12
N LEU A 102 -18.21 -8.64 -5.41
CA LEU A 102 -17.43 -7.53 -5.95
C LEU A 102 -18.13 -6.18 -5.75
N GLU A 103 -19.44 -6.09 -5.98
CA GLU A 103 -20.23 -4.88 -5.74
C GLU A 103 -20.17 -4.45 -4.26
N LYS A 104 -20.28 -5.41 -3.34
CA LYS A 104 -20.16 -5.14 -1.89
C LYS A 104 -18.74 -4.78 -1.48
N LEU A 105 -17.71 -5.39 -2.07
CA LEU A 105 -16.32 -5.02 -1.88
C LEU A 105 -16.10 -3.55 -2.28
N GLU A 106 -16.61 -3.17 -3.46
CA GLU A 106 -16.54 -1.78 -3.91
C GLU A 106 -17.32 -0.82 -3.00
N ALA A 107 -18.42 -1.25 -2.40
CA ALA A 107 -19.15 -0.45 -1.40
C ALA A 107 -18.32 -0.27 -0.12
N VAL A 108 -17.64 -1.31 0.37
CA VAL A 108 -16.71 -1.23 1.50
C VAL A 108 -15.54 -0.29 1.18
N ARG A 109 -14.95 -0.40 -0.01
CA ARG A 109 -13.89 0.49 -0.48
C ARG A 109 -14.34 1.95 -0.50
N ARG A 110 -15.52 2.22 -1.09
CA ARG A 110 -16.09 3.59 -1.12
C ARG A 110 -16.36 4.16 0.26
N ALA A 111 -16.89 3.35 1.19
CA ALA A 111 -17.11 3.80 2.57
C ALA A 111 -15.81 4.22 3.25
N ARG A 112 -14.76 3.39 3.17
CA ARG A 112 -13.42 3.71 3.70
C ARG A 112 -12.85 4.99 3.08
N HIS A 113 -12.96 5.10 1.76
CA HIS A 113 -12.49 6.27 1.02
C HIS A 113 -13.20 7.55 1.48
N THR A 114 -14.53 7.50 1.62
CA THR A 114 -15.31 8.64 2.08
C THR A 114 -14.93 9.06 3.50
N GLU A 115 -14.72 8.12 4.41
CA GLU A 115 -14.27 8.40 5.78
C GLU A 115 -12.88 9.04 5.80
N ALA A 116 -11.93 8.47 5.05
CA ALA A 116 -10.58 9.02 4.93
C ALA A 116 -10.60 10.44 4.32
N GLN A 117 -11.34 10.66 3.23
CA GLN A 117 -11.47 11.99 2.62
C GLN A 117 -12.08 12.99 3.59
N ALA A 118 -13.15 12.64 4.32
CA ALA A 118 -13.76 13.51 5.31
C ALA A 118 -12.79 13.86 6.46
N TYR A 119 -11.96 12.90 6.89
CA TYR A 119 -10.91 13.12 7.88
C TYR A 119 -9.85 14.09 7.34
N PHE A 120 -9.30 13.86 6.15
CA PHE A 120 -8.30 14.72 5.54
C PHE A 120 -8.84 16.14 5.30
N ALA A 121 -10.09 16.26 4.81
CA ALA A 121 -10.71 17.57 4.60
C ALA A 121 -10.86 18.39 5.90
N ARG A 122 -11.23 17.72 7.00
CA ARG A 122 -11.36 18.38 8.32
C ARG A 122 -10.01 18.80 8.92
N ASN A 123 -8.96 18.07 8.65
CA ASN A 123 -7.65 18.27 9.27
C ASN A 123 -6.62 18.93 8.33
N ALA A 124 -7.00 19.24 7.10
CA ALA A 124 -6.08 19.72 6.07
C ALA A 124 -5.30 20.98 6.52
N ALA A 125 -5.96 21.96 7.15
CA ALA A 125 -5.31 23.19 7.63
C ALA A 125 -4.31 22.95 8.78
N ARG A 126 -4.39 21.83 9.48
CA ARG A 126 -3.51 21.46 10.61
C ARG A 126 -2.68 20.22 10.30
N TRP A 127 -2.63 19.83 9.03
CA TRP A 127 -2.01 18.56 8.64
C TRP A 127 -0.53 18.49 9.00
N ASP A 128 0.22 19.57 8.81
CA ASP A 128 1.63 19.61 9.13
C ASP A 128 1.90 19.57 10.65
N GLU A 129 1.00 20.15 11.47
CA GLU A 129 1.04 19.99 12.93
C GLU A 129 0.81 18.53 13.33
N ILE A 130 -0.21 17.89 12.79
CA ILE A 130 -0.54 16.48 13.07
C ILE A 130 0.63 15.57 12.67
N ARG A 131 1.25 15.84 11.53
CA ARG A 131 2.38 15.07 11.03
C ARG A 131 3.62 15.20 11.94
N SER A 132 3.89 16.39 12.47
CA SER A 132 5.05 16.67 13.32
C SER A 132 4.95 16.07 14.74
N LEU A 133 3.77 15.62 15.18
CA LEU A 133 3.55 15.06 16.52
C LEU A 133 4.34 13.76 16.80
N TYR A 134 4.81 13.08 15.76
CA TYR A 134 5.30 11.72 15.91
C TYR A 134 6.82 11.56 15.85
N VAL A 135 7.53 12.41 15.12
CA VAL A 135 9.01 12.33 14.95
C VAL A 135 9.57 13.70 14.56
N ALA A 136 10.82 13.98 14.95
CA ALA A 136 11.54 15.15 14.47
C ALA A 136 11.67 15.12 12.92
N GLU A 137 10.94 15.99 12.25
CA GLU A 137 10.84 16.03 10.78
C GLU A 137 12.21 16.20 10.10
N ASP A 138 13.11 17.01 10.67
CA ASP A 138 14.45 17.28 10.12
C ASP A 138 15.26 15.99 9.91
N ALA A 139 15.19 15.05 10.87
CA ALA A 139 15.89 13.77 10.78
C ALA A 139 15.28 12.88 9.67
N VAL A 140 13.95 12.89 9.55
CA VAL A 140 13.22 12.14 8.51
C VAL A 140 13.56 12.70 7.13
N GLU A 141 13.52 14.02 6.97
CA GLU A 141 13.83 14.68 5.70
C GLU A 141 15.28 14.47 5.27
N ALA A 142 16.22 14.55 6.22
CA ALA A 142 17.62 14.24 5.94
C ALA A 142 17.81 12.78 5.48
N ALA A 143 17.05 11.83 6.06
CA ALA A 143 17.09 10.43 5.63
C ALA A 143 16.46 10.25 4.23
N ILE A 144 15.35 10.93 3.95
CA ILE A 144 14.70 10.92 2.63
C ILE A 144 15.63 11.48 1.56
N LEU A 145 16.28 12.62 1.81
CA LEU A 145 17.25 13.24 0.88
C LEU A 145 18.41 12.29 0.58
N ARG A 146 18.96 11.63 1.61
CA ARG A 146 20.01 10.62 1.40
C ARG A 146 19.52 9.42 0.59
N ALA A 147 18.36 8.87 0.93
CA ALA A 147 17.78 7.74 0.23
C ALA A 147 17.39 8.07 -1.23
N ALA A 148 16.93 9.29 -1.50
CA ALA A 148 16.65 9.76 -2.84
C ALA A 148 17.93 9.87 -3.70
N GLY A 149 19.08 10.06 -3.06
CA GLY A 149 20.37 10.27 -3.74
C GLY A 149 20.49 11.68 -4.34
N ALA A 150 21.67 11.97 -4.86
CA ALA A 150 21.93 13.28 -5.49
C ALA A 150 21.11 13.42 -6.79
N GLY A 151 20.50 14.62 -6.97
CA GLY A 151 19.90 15.01 -8.24
C GLY A 151 20.95 15.37 -9.32
N PRO A 152 20.53 15.91 -10.46
CA PRO A 152 19.15 16.23 -10.80
C PRO A 152 18.34 14.99 -11.20
N TYR A 153 17.03 14.99 -10.88
CA TYR A 153 16.07 14.00 -11.39
C TYR A 153 15.36 14.55 -12.62
N ARG A 154 15.13 13.72 -13.61
CA ARG A 154 14.31 14.12 -14.77
C ARG A 154 12.85 14.27 -14.33
N ARG A 155 12.32 13.28 -13.58
CA ARG A 155 10.95 13.31 -13.07
C ARG A 155 10.84 12.68 -11.67
N LEU A 156 10.19 13.44 -10.80
CA LEU A 156 9.74 13.01 -9.47
C LEU A 156 8.23 12.77 -9.51
N ILE A 157 7.75 11.69 -8.91
CA ILE A 157 6.32 11.46 -8.67
C ILE A 157 6.12 11.23 -7.16
N ASP A 158 5.20 11.99 -6.56
CA ASP A 158 4.80 11.89 -5.16
C ASP A 158 3.37 11.35 -5.09
N LEU A 159 3.23 10.11 -4.65
CA LEU A 159 1.97 9.39 -4.59
C LEU A 159 1.34 9.53 -3.21
N GLY A 160 0.17 10.20 -3.14
CA GLY A 160 -0.45 10.67 -1.91
C GLY A 160 0.28 11.90 -1.40
N THR A 161 0.40 12.91 -2.25
CA THR A 161 1.25 14.10 -2.00
C THR A 161 0.79 14.93 -0.79
N GLY A 162 -0.46 14.80 -0.35
CA GLY A 162 -1.02 15.56 0.77
C GLY A 162 -0.82 17.06 0.60
N SER A 163 -0.21 17.70 1.59
CA SER A 163 0.15 19.13 1.57
C SER A 163 1.34 19.47 0.66
N GLY A 164 1.90 18.50 -0.08
CA GLY A 164 3.00 18.73 -1.02
C GLY A 164 4.40 18.74 -0.39
N ARG A 165 4.58 18.20 0.81
CA ARG A 165 5.86 18.25 1.51
C ARG A 165 7.00 17.59 0.75
N MET A 166 6.76 16.43 0.14
CA MET A 166 7.80 15.75 -0.65
C MET A 166 8.13 16.52 -1.93
N LEU A 167 7.15 17.22 -2.50
CA LEU A 167 7.39 18.11 -3.65
C LEU A 167 8.26 19.31 -3.26
N THR A 168 8.03 19.92 -2.08
CA THR A 168 8.87 21.03 -1.62
C THR A 168 10.29 20.57 -1.22
N LEU A 169 10.42 19.33 -0.69
CA LEU A 169 11.70 18.77 -0.27
C LEU A 169 12.58 18.30 -1.46
N LEU A 170 12.01 17.56 -2.39
CA LEU A 170 12.75 16.90 -3.48
C LEU A 170 12.57 17.61 -4.83
N GLY A 171 11.50 18.39 -4.99
CA GLY A 171 11.18 19.09 -6.23
C GLY A 171 12.26 20.06 -6.73
N PRO A 172 13.01 20.78 -5.88
CA PRO A 172 14.13 21.61 -6.32
C PRO A 172 15.19 20.86 -7.12
N ASN A 173 15.33 19.54 -6.89
CA ASN A 173 16.24 18.66 -7.62
C ASN A 173 15.61 17.96 -8.81
N ALA A 174 14.33 18.22 -9.15
CA ALA A 174 13.60 17.59 -10.23
C ALA A 174 13.35 18.58 -11.40
N ALA A 175 13.60 18.13 -12.64
CA ALA A 175 13.22 18.92 -13.80
C ALA A 175 11.70 19.04 -13.96
N HIS A 176 10.96 18.00 -13.54
CA HIS A 176 9.50 17.98 -13.45
C HIS A 176 9.07 17.18 -12.23
N ALA A 177 8.05 17.65 -11.52
CA ALA A 177 7.47 16.92 -10.41
C ALA A 177 5.96 16.78 -10.58
N ILE A 178 5.42 15.63 -10.18
CA ILE A 178 3.98 15.35 -10.17
C ILE A 178 3.60 14.93 -8.77
N GLY A 179 2.63 15.62 -8.18
CA GLY A 179 1.97 15.22 -6.93
C GLY A 179 0.56 14.72 -7.22
N LEU A 180 0.24 13.54 -6.72
CA LEU A 180 -1.09 12.95 -6.89
C LEU A 180 -1.73 12.72 -5.53
N ASP A 181 -2.98 13.14 -5.36
CA ASP A 181 -3.77 12.92 -4.14
C ASP A 181 -5.26 12.78 -4.45
N LEU A 182 -5.98 12.06 -3.59
CA LEU A 182 -7.42 11.91 -3.65
C LEU A 182 -8.19 13.09 -3.03
N SER A 183 -7.52 13.90 -2.21
CA SER A 183 -8.12 15.05 -1.53
C SER A 183 -7.86 16.34 -2.28
N GLN A 184 -8.90 16.92 -2.86
CA GLN A 184 -8.81 18.22 -3.50
C GLN A 184 -8.38 19.33 -2.52
N GLN A 185 -8.76 19.22 -1.24
CA GLN A 185 -8.36 20.15 -0.18
C GLN A 185 -6.85 20.09 0.06
N MET A 186 -6.28 18.89 0.13
CA MET A 186 -4.83 18.69 0.26
C MET A 186 -4.09 19.24 -0.97
N LEU A 187 -4.59 18.98 -2.17
CA LEU A 187 -4.01 19.55 -3.40
C LEU A 187 -4.04 21.07 -3.44
N ASN A 188 -5.06 21.72 -2.85
CA ASN A 188 -5.10 23.18 -2.76
C ASN A 188 -3.99 23.69 -1.83
N ILE A 189 -3.73 23.02 -0.71
CA ILE A 189 -2.61 23.35 0.19
C ILE A 189 -1.28 23.11 -0.51
N ALA A 190 -1.10 21.95 -1.15
CA ALA A 190 0.09 21.65 -1.91
C ALA A 190 0.39 22.69 -2.99
N ARG A 191 -0.67 23.21 -3.64
CA ARG A 191 -0.53 24.26 -4.65
C ARG A 191 -0.01 25.58 -4.04
N ALA A 192 -0.48 25.94 -2.85
CA ALA A 192 0.02 27.11 -2.13
C ALA A 192 1.50 26.92 -1.72
N HIS A 193 1.84 25.80 -1.07
CA HIS A 193 3.20 25.52 -0.63
C HIS A 193 4.22 25.45 -1.78
N THR A 194 3.86 24.82 -2.91
CA THR A 194 4.76 24.74 -4.06
C THR A 194 4.92 26.10 -4.75
N ALA A 195 3.89 26.94 -4.75
CA ALA A 195 3.96 28.30 -5.28
C ALA A 195 4.84 29.22 -4.39
N GLU A 196 4.71 29.13 -3.06
CA GLU A 196 5.57 29.85 -2.11
C GLU A 196 7.05 29.51 -2.27
N MET A 197 7.36 28.26 -2.62
CA MET A 197 8.73 27.79 -2.90
C MET A 197 9.19 28.09 -4.33
N GLY A 198 8.39 28.75 -5.15
CA GLY A 198 8.72 29.07 -6.55
C GLY A 198 8.90 27.85 -7.45
N LEU A 199 8.25 26.74 -7.18
CA LEU A 199 8.36 25.52 -7.95
C LEU A 199 7.43 25.54 -9.16
N GLU A 200 7.88 26.14 -10.26
CA GLU A 200 7.08 26.34 -11.48
C GLU A 200 6.79 25.05 -12.26
N ARG A 201 7.56 23.97 -12.03
CA ARG A 201 7.48 22.72 -12.81
C ARG A 201 6.84 21.58 -12.00
N VAL A 202 5.87 21.93 -11.16
CA VAL A 202 5.08 20.98 -10.37
C VAL A 202 3.69 20.88 -10.95
N GLU A 203 3.26 19.67 -11.26
CA GLU A 203 1.90 19.32 -11.65
C GLU A 203 1.19 18.64 -10.50
N LEU A 204 0.02 19.13 -10.10
CA LEU A 204 -0.82 18.54 -9.07
C LEU A 204 -2.07 17.91 -9.70
N ARG A 205 -2.27 16.61 -9.45
CA ARG A 205 -3.34 15.81 -10.03
C ARG A 205 -4.24 15.23 -8.94
N HIS A 206 -5.53 15.36 -9.12
CA HIS A 206 -6.51 14.58 -8.36
C HIS A 206 -6.58 13.17 -8.96
N GLY A 207 -6.34 12.13 -8.15
CA GLY A 207 -6.35 10.76 -8.64
C GLY A 207 -6.04 9.71 -7.57
N ASP A 208 -6.30 8.45 -7.93
CA ASP A 208 -6.06 7.28 -7.08
C ASP A 208 -4.63 6.77 -7.26
N ILE A 209 -3.94 6.52 -6.15
CA ILE A 209 -2.59 5.95 -6.11
C ILE A 209 -2.50 4.57 -6.77
N HIS A 210 -3.61 3.80 -6.81
CA HIS A 210 -3.66 2.48 -7.43
C HIS A 210 -3.89 2.53 -8.94
N ALA A 211 -4.34 3.68 -9.48
CA ALA A 211 -4.68 3.86 -10.88
C ALA A 211 -4.35 5.29 -11.31
N THR A 212 -3.06 5.62 -11.31
CA THR A 212 -2.56 6.99 -11.52
C THR A 212 -2.87 7.55 -12.91
N GLY A 213 -3.12 6.69 -13.91
CA GLY A 213 -3.27 7.08 -15.31
C GLY A 213 -1.97 7.62 -15.93
N LEU A 214 -0.85 7.56 -15.21
CA LEU A 214 0.46 7.99 -15.74
C LEU A 214 1.11 6.89 -16.58
N PRO A 215 1.88 7.25 -17.61
CA PRO A 215 2.62 6.28 -18.41
C PRO A 215 3.64 5.53 -17.56
N ALA A 216 3.88 4.25 -17.89
CA ALA A 216 4.93 3.46 -17.26
C ALA A 216 6.32 4.02 -17.58
N GLU A 217 7.30 3.72 -16.74
CA GLU A 217 8.73 3.98 -16.97
C GLU A 217 9.08 5.46 -17.22
N THR A 218 8.39 6.36 -16.53
CA THR A 218 8.56 7.81 -16.75
C THR A 218 9.25 8.54 -15.60
N ALA A 219 9.42 7.91 -14.43
CA ALA A 219 9.95 8.57 -13.25
C ALA A 219 11.32 8.04 -12.84
N ASP A 220 12.22 8.94 -12.44
CA ASP A 220 13.51 8.57 -11.85
C ASP A 220 13.36 8.38 -10.33
N ARG A 221 12.38 9.05 -9.73
CA ARG A 221 12.02 8.94 -8.30
C ARG A 221 10.51 8.85 -8.16
N VAL A 222 10.07 7.87 -7.39
CA VAL A 222 8.69 7.77 -6.91
C VAL A 222 8.74 7.73 -5.38
N VAL A 223 7.90 8.53 -4.74
CA VAL A 223 7.82 8.61 -3.27
C VAL A 223 6.40 8.26 -2.84
N ILE A 224 6.31 7.49 -1.76
CA ILE A 224 5.08 7.25 -1.00
C ILE A 224 5.41 7.64 0.44
N HIS A 225 4.90 8.77 0.91
CA HIS A 225 5.26 9.32 2.22
C HIS A 225 4.07 9.36 3.16
N ARG A 226 4.05 8.47 4.17
CA ARG A 226 3.00 8.36 5.19
C ARG A 226 1.60 8.20 4.60
N VAL A 227 1.46 7.30 3.63
CA VAL A 227 0.21 7.03 2.92
C VAL A 227 -0.22 5.58 3.05
N LEU A 228 0.73 4.64 3.04
CA LEU A 228 0.41 3.20 3.00
C LEU A 228 -0.49 2.76 4.16
N HIS A 229 -0.31 3.34 5.33
CA HIS A 229 -1.10 2.98 6.52
C HIS A 229 -2.58 3.38 6.42
N TYR A 230 -2.99 4.20 5.43
CA TYR A 230 -4.40 4.49 5.13
C TYR A 230 -5.01 3.53 4.10
N LEU A 231 -4.18 2.84 3.32
CA LEU A 231 -4.62 2.09 2.17
C LEU A 231 -5.22 0.72 2.54
N GLY A 232 -6.22 0.30 1.77
CA GLY A 232 -6.76 -1.05 1.82
C GLY A 232 -5.86 -2.07 1.12
N ASP A 233 -5.13 -1.64 0.10
CA ASP A 233 -4.18 -2.44 -0.67
C ASP A 233 -2.82 -1.74 -0.80
N PRO A 234 -1.98 -1.76 0.25
CA PRO A 234 -0.64 -1.18 0.18
C PRO A 234 0.26 -1.83 -0.89
N ALA A 235 0.11 -3.14 -1.12
CA ALA A 235 0.90 -3.87 -2.11
C ALA A 235 0.61 -3.39 -3.54
N GLY A 236 -0.67 -3.14 -3.85
CA GLY A 236 -1.09 -2.57 -5.14
C GLY A 236 -0.49 -1.18 -5.38
N ALA A 237 -0.43 -0.33 -4.35
CA ALA A 237 0.21 0.98 -4.44
C ALA A 237 1.72 0.87 -4.71
N VAL A 238 2.42 -0.08 -4.07
CA VAL A 238 3.85 -0.35 -4.34
C VAL A 238 4.06 -0.85 -5.77
N SER A 239 3.17 -1.72 -6.27
CA SER A 239 3.20 -2.22 -7.65
C SER A 239 3.03 -1.10 -8.67
N GLU A 240 2.06 -0.20 -8.45
CA GLU A 240 1.85 0.96 -9.33
C GLU A 240 3.05 1.92 -9.29
N ALA A 241 3.60 2.19 -8.10
CA ALA A 241 4.81 2.99 -7.96
C ALA A 241 6.00 2.41 -8.75
N ALA A 242 6.20 1.08 -8.67
CA ALA A 242 7.24 0.39 -9.42
C ALA A 242 7.02 0.44 -10.94
N ARG A 243 5.76 0.36 -11.39
CA ARG A 243 5.39 0.51 -12.82
C ARG A 243 5.80 1.87 -13.39
N LEU A 244 5.69 2.92 -12.57
CA LEU A 244 6.03 4.30 -12.98
C LEU A 244 7.53 4.53 -13.09
N LEU A 245 8.37 3.76 -12.39
CA LEU A 245 9.81 3.94 -12.40
C LEU A 245 10.43 3.57 -13.74
N SER A 246 11.31 4.43 -14.25
CA SER A 246 12.23 4.11 -15.34
C SER A 246 13.26 3.08 -14.88
N PRO A 247 13.90 2.32 -15.79
CA PRO A 247 15.05 1.48 -15.44
C PRO A 247 16.14 2.27 -14.70
N GLY A 248 16.57 1.79 -13.53
CA GLY A 248 17.47 2.51 -12.63
C GLY A 248 16.81 3.60 -11.77
N GLY A 249 15.49 3.78 -11.91
CA GLY A 249 14.71 4.64 -11.04
C GLY A 249 14.53 4.04 -9.65
N ARG A 250 14.28 4.88 -8.64
CA ARG A 250 14.22 4.48 -7.23
C ARG A 250 12.88 4.81 -6.61
N LEU A 251 12.29 3.82 -5.91
CA LEU A 251 11.15 4.00 -5.02
C LEU A 251 11.63 4.33 -3.62
N LEU A 252 10.97 5.30 -2.99
CA LEU A 252 11.09 5.60 -1.58
C LEU A 252 9.74 5.42 -0.90
N ILE A 253 9.70 4.62 0.15
CA ILE A 253 8.54 4.46 1.03
C ILE A 253 8.93 4.99 2.40
N VAL A 254 8.14 5.90 2.95
CA VAL A 254 8.33 6.44 4.29
C VAL A 254 7.05 6.19 5.06
N ASP A 255 7.12 5.37 6.11
CA ASP A 255 5.97 5.05 6.94
C ASP A 255 6.43 4.56 8.32
N PHE A 256 5.52 4.08 9.14
CA PHE A 256 5.80 3.67 10.51
C PHE A 256 6.23 2.20 10.59
N ALA A 257 7.17 1.90 11.52
CA ALA A 257 7.39 0.55 11.98
C ALA A 257 6.14 0.02 12.72
N PRO A 258 5.94 -1.31 12.86
CA PRO A 258 4.82 -1.86 13.60
C PRO A 258 4.74 -1.30 15.02
N HIS A 259 3.55 -0.88 15.45
CA HIS A 259 3.29 -0.30 16.76
C HIS A 259 1.89 -0.68 17.28
N GLY A 260 1.61 -0.39 18.56
CA GLY A 260 0.34 -0.73 19.19
C GLY A 260 -0.54 0.47 19.56
N LEU A 261 -0.36 1.63 18.94
CA LEU A 261 -1.11 2.85 19.28
C LEU A 261 -2.51 2.84 18.64
N GLU A 262 -3.43 2.09 19.22
CA GLU A 262 -4.80 1.89 18.70
C GLU A 262 -5.59 3.18 18.50
N TYR A 263 -5.36 4.21 19.30
CA TYR A 263 -6.05 5.48 19.17
C TYR A 263 -5.86 6.13 17.78
N LEU A 264 -4.80 5.77 17.04
CA LEU A 264 -4.56 6.28 15.69
C LEU A 264 -5.58 5.77 14.67
N ARG A 265 -6.20 4.61 14.93
CA ARG A 265 -7.30 4.13 14.09
C ARG A 265 -8.53 5.02 14.21
N GLU A 266 -8.90 5.35 15.44
CA GLU A 266 -10.10 6.15 15.72
C GLU A 266 -9.89 7.64 15.46
N ALA A 267 -8.78 8.20 15.97
CA ALA A 267 -8.51 9.62 15.89
C ALA A 267 -7.91 10.05 14.53
N HIS A 268 -7.12 9.18 13.88
CA HIS A 268 -6.34 9.53 12.68
C HIS A 268 -6.59 8.62 11.48
N GLN A 269 -7.60 7.74 11.54
CA GLN A 269 -8.02 6.87 10.43
C GLN A 269 -6.94 5.92 9.91
N HIS A 270 -5.96 5.55 10.76
CA HIS A 270 -4.97 4.55 10.40
C HIS A 270 -5.65 3.19 10.21
N ARG A 271 -5.59 2.62 9.02
CA ARG A 271 -6.04 1.26 8.76
C ARG A 271 -5.02 0.23 9.25
N ARG A 272 -3.73 0.54 9.08
CA ARG A 272 -2.60 -0.28 9.50
C ARG A 272 -1.79 0.46 10.56
N LEU A 273 -1.32 -0.27 11.58
CA LEU A 273 -0.46 0.28 12.63
C LEU A 273 1.02 0.00 12.32
N GLY A 274 1.45 0.44 11.13
CA GLY A 274 2.82 0.32 10.63
C GLY A 274 3.08 -0.97 9.86
N PHE A 275 4.32 -1.11 9.38
CA PHE A 275 4.74 -2.19 8.49
C PHE A 275 6.08 -2.77 8.92
N SER A 276 6.22 -4.09 8.79
CA SER A 276 7.52 -4.74 9.01
C SER A 276 8.42 -4.62 7.77
N ASP A 277 9.72 -4.80 7.97
CA ASP A 277 10.70 -4.78 6.88
C ASP A 277 10.44 -5.92 5.89
N GLU A 278 10.02 -7.07 6.40
CA GLU A 278 9.70 -8.24 5.59
C GLU A 278 8.45 -8.02 4.73
N GLU A 279 7.47 -7.26 5.23
CA GLU A 279 6.26 -6.93 4.46
C GLU A 279 6.58 -6.02 3.29
N ILE A 280 7.22 -4.88 3.56
CA ILE A 280 7.62 -3.91 2.53
C ILE A 280 8.60 -4.56 1.55
N GLY A 281 9.59 -5.30 2.06
CA GLY A 281 10.57 -6.00 1.23
C GLY A 281 9.92 -6.97 0.25
N ARG A 282 8.97 -7.77 0.71
CA ARG A 282 8.22 -8.69 -0.14
C ARG A 282 7.43 -7.99 -1.24
N TRP A 283 6.76 -6.86 -0.93
CA TRP A 283 6.03 -6.08 -1.94
C TRP A 283 6.97 -5.47 -2.98
N MET A 284 8.12 -4.94 -2.55
CA MET A 284 9.15 -4.42 -3.45
C MET A 284 9.71 -5.52 -4.36
N ASP A 285 10.01 -6.71 -3.82
CA ASP A 285 10.50 -7.86 -4.59
C ASP A 285 9.48 -8.34 -5.62
N GLN A 286 8.20 -8.46 -5.22
CA GLN A 286 7.10 -8.83 -6.11
C GLN A 286 6.88 -7.81 -7.24
N ALA A 287 7.14 -6.53 -6.96
CA ALA A 287 7.10 -5.45 -7.94
C ALA A 287 8.38 -5.35 -8.81
N GLY A 288 9.33 -6.28 -8.64
CA GLY A 288 10.56 -6.32 -9.46
C GLY A 288 11.65 -5.32 -9.03
N LEU A 289 11.54 -4.73 -7.83
CA LEU A 289 12.54 -3.83 -7.29
C LEU A 289 13.67 -4.61 -6.60
N ARG A 290 14.87 -4.04 -6.56
CA ARG A 290 16.09 -4.67 -6.02
C ARG A 290 16.92 -3.66 -5.22
N GLY A 291 17.92 -4.16 -4.48
CA GLY A 291 18.86 -3.33 -3.75
C GLY A 291 18.19 -2.56 -2.61
N GLN A 292 17.36 -3.26 -1.81
CA GLN A 292 16.62 -2.65 -0.72
C GLN A 292 17.56 -2.07 0.35
N GLU A 293 17.31 -0.82 0.71
CA GLU A 293 17.97 -0.12 1.81
C GLU A 293 16.92 0.32 2.83
N ILE A 294 17.22 0.19 4.12
CA ILE A 294 16.29 0.51 5.21
C ILE A 294 16.96 1.44 6.20
N VAL A 295 16.32 2.55 6.51
CA VAL A 295 16.73 3.47 7.57
C VAL A 295 15.62 3.54 8.60
N ALA A 296 15.94 3.23 9.86
CA ALA A 296 15.02 3.37 10.98
C ALA A 296 15.34 4.63 11.79
N LEU A 297 14.33 5.43 12.06
CA LEU A 297 14.40 6.68 12.80
C LEU A 297 13.54 6.52 14.05
N PRO A 298 14.14 6.18 15.20
CA PRO A 298 13.40 6.01 16.44
C PRO A 298 12.83 7.33 16.93
N PRO A 299 11.76 7.32 17.72
CA PRO A 299 11.20 8.53 18.29
C PRO A 299 12.18 9.18 19.28
N THR A 300 12.10 10.49 19.42
CA THR A 300 12.88 11.26 20.40
C THR A 300 12.34 11.12 21.81
N GLU A 301 11.04 10.79 21.96
CA GLU A 301 10.35 10.63 23.23
C GLU A 301 9.82 9.22 23.41
N ALA A 302 9.73 8.78 24.67
CA ALA A 302 9.16 7.47 25.00
C ALA A 302 7.68 7.40 24.58
N GLY A 303 7.28 6.31 23.89
CA GLY A 303 5.93 6.12 23.39
C GLY A 303 5.64 6.73 22.01
N GLY A 304 6.62 7.39 21.39
CA GLY A 304 6.51 7.87 20.01
C GLY A 304 6.60 6.75 18.97
N LEU A 305 6.45 7.12 17.70
CA LEU A 305 6.51 6.21 16.54
C LEU A 305 7.91 6.15 15.94
N THR A 306 8.37 4.95 15.62
CA THR A 306 9.56 4.78 14.77
C THR A 306 9.15 5.00 13.31
N VAL A 307 9.74 5.97 12.65
CA VAL A 307 9.59 6.16 11.19
C VAL A 307 10.67 5.34 10.49
N LYS A 308 10.29 4.69 9.41
CA LYS A 308 11.22 3.97 8.55
C LYS A 308 11.21 4.56 7.14
N VAL A 309 12.38 4.55 6.52
CA VAL A 309 12.56 4.86 5.10
C VAL A 309 13.05 3.58 4.43
N TRP A 310 12.24 3.00 3.56
CA TRP A 310 12.63 1.90 2.71
C TRP A 310 12.87 2.43 1.30
N SER A 311 13.95 2.01 0.67
CA SER A 311 14.21 2.35 -0.72
C SER A 311 14.68 1.13 -1.51
N ALA A 312 14.32 1.09 -2.79
CA ALA A 312 14.75 0.05 -3.71
C ALA A 312 14.77 0.60 -5.15
N GLU A 313 15.54 -0.02 -6.03
CA GLU A 313 15.72 0.40 -7.41
C GLU A 313 15.05 -0.57 -8.39
N ARG A 314 14.54 -0.03 -9.49
CA ARG A 314 14.15 -0.82 -10.65
C ARG A 314 15.40 -1.24 -11.42
N ALA A 315 15.55 -2.54 -11.71
CA ALA A 315 16.70 -3.06 -12.43
C ALA A 315 16.91 -2.32 -13.79
N ARG A 316 18.17 -2.08 -14.15
CA ARG A 316 18.53 -1.57 -15.48
C ARG A 316 18.42 -2.70 -16.51
N ALA A 317 17.96 -2.39 -17.71
CA ALA A 317 17.76 -3.38 -18.78
C ALA A 317 19.04 -4.15 -19.20
N GLU A 318 20.22 -3.62 -18.91
CA GLU A 318 21.50 -4.25 -19.30
C GLU A 318 21.91 -5.47 -18.43
N ALA A 319 21.27 -5.70 -17.29
CA ALA A 319 21.57 -6.85 -16.44
C ALA A 319 20.89 -8.16 -16.87
N LEU A 320 20.00 -8.14 -17.87
CA LEU A 320 19.26 -9.32 -18.34
C LEU A 320 19.97 -10.08 -19.48
N ASN A 321 21.02 -9.51 -20.08
CA ASN A 321 21.76 -10.15 -21.19
C ASN A 321 23.09 -10.79 -20.77
N ALA A 322 23.40 -10.93 -19.49
CA ALA A 322 24.66 -11.48 -18.97
C ALA A 322 24.46 -12.70 -18.03
N ALA A 323 23.42 -13.51 -18.27
CA ALA A 323 23.24 -14.79 -17.57
C ALA A 323 23.00 -15.93 -18.56
#